data_7264285f799c6ca04cc6a3513d16be6d
#
_entry.id   7264285f799c6ca04cc6a3513d16be6d
#
_cell.length_a   1.000
_cell.length_b   1.000
_cell.length_c   1.000
_cell.angle_alpha   90.00
_cell.angle_beta   90.00
_cell.angle_gamma   90.00
#
_symmetry.space_group_name_H-M   'P 1'
#
loop_
_entity.id
_entity.type
_entity.pdbx_description
1 polymer ?
#
loop_
_entity_poly.entity_id
_entity_poly.type
_entity_poly.pdbx_seq_one_letter_code
_entity_poly.pdbx_strand_id
1 'polypeptide(L)'
;MKNKFPVAEIFDSIEGEGKRTGYMAVFVRFAGCNIRCTYCDTAYALKESDAEEFLTKEELLGRIRSYPWKRITFTGGEPLLHPLQEICDILGEEGYEINIETNGAVPLLARRSQNLFYTMDYKCTDSGMKSFMRLPNLKELTEEDVLKFVVSSKTDLEDMKEIIIKYFP
;
A
#
# COMPACT_ATOMS: atom_id res chain seq x y z
N MET A 1 12.08 6.76 -19.95
CA MET A 1 11.43 7.01 -18.64
C MET A 1 11.11 5.71 -17.86
N LYS A 2 11.54 4.53 -18.31
CA LYS A 2 11.13 3.22 -17.75
C LYS A 2 11.68 2.85 -16.34
N ASN A 3 12.50 3.69 -15.71
CA ASN A 3 13.15 3.37 -14.43
C ASN A 3 12.98 4.46 -13.36
N LYS A 4 11.89 5.23 -13.41
CA LYS A 4 11.63 6.25 -12.40
C LYS A 4 10.30 5.98 -11.70
N PHE A 5 10.26 6.30 -10.42
CA PHE A 5 9.09 6.19 -9.56
C PHE A 5 8.32 7.52 -9.56
N PRO A 6 7.05 7.55 -9.96
CA PRO A 6 6.24 8.75 -9.87
C PRO A 6 5.82 8.97 -8.42
N VAL A 7 6.40 9.95 -7.77
CA VAL A 7 6.17 10.27 -6.37
C VAL A 7 5.32 11.52 -6.26
N ALA A 8 4.18 11.43 -5.57
CA ALA A 8 3.34 12.57 -5.25
C ALA A 8 3.89 13.31 -4.02
N GLU A 9 4.34 12.58 -2.99
CA GLU A 9 4.93 13.19 -1.79
C GLU A 9 5.77 12.19 -0.99
N ILE A 10 6.75 12.70 -0.24
CA ILE A 10 7.50 11.96 0.79
C ILE A 10 7.51 12.80 2.06
N PHE A 11 7.02 12.25 3.16
CA PHE A 11 6.93 12.94 4.46
C PHE A 11 7.05 11.94 5.60
N ASP A 12 7.27 12.41 6.81
CA ASP A 12 7.16 11.58 8.01
C ASP A 12 5.91 11.96 8.81
N SER A 13 5.28 10.93 9.38
CA SER A 13 4.07 11.09 10.19
C SER A 13 3.88 9.89 11.13
N ILE A 14 2.83 9.95 11.93
CA ILE A 14 2.40 8.87 12.80
C ILE A 14 1.51 7.92 11.98
N GLU A 15 1.80 6.62 12.03
CA GLU A 15 0.91 5.57 11.51
C GLU A 15 -0.46 5.66 12.20
N GLY A 16 -1.51 5.80 11.40
CA GLY A 16 -2.89 5.95 11.88
C GLY A 16 -3.68 4.65 11.95
N GLU A 17 -3.16 3.55 11.37
CA GLU A 17 -3.93 2.35 11.11
C GLU A 17 -3.18 1.05 11.45
N GLY A 18 -3.98 -0.01 11.75
CA GLY A 18 -3.46 -1.36 11.92
C GLY A 18 -2.55 -1.51 13.13
N LYS A 19 -1.67 -2.52 13.07
CA LYS A 19 -0.79 -2.92 14.18
C LYS A 19 0.26 -1.87 14.54
N ARG A 20 0.52 -0.90 13.66
CA ARG A 20 1.59 0.09 13.82
C ARG A 20 1.08 1.48 14.20
N THR A 21 -0.20 1.58 14.52
CA THR A 21 -0.82 2.83 15.00
C THR A 21 -0.01 3.43 16.15
N GLY A 22 0.35 4.70 16.02
CA GLY A 22 1.10 5.47 17.01
C GLY A 22 2.61 5.50 16.80
N TYR A 23 3.16 4.73 15.86
CA TYR A 23 4.59 4.79 15.54
C TYR A 23 4.89 5.81 14.44
N MET A 24 6.04 6.46 14.53
CA MET A 24 6.56 7.32 13.46
C MET A 24 7.06 6.48 12.29
N ALA A 25 6.67 6.87 11.07
CA ALA A 25 7.12 6.26 9.83
C ALA A 25 7.37 7.32 8.75
N VAL A 26 8.18 6.96 7.75
CA VAL A 26 8.32 7.70 6.50
C VAL A 26 7.24 7.20 5.54
N PHE A 27 6.43 8.09 5.01
CA PHE A 27 5.44 7.78 3.99
C PHE A 27 5.97 8.16 2.62
N VAL A 28 5.93 7.23 1.68
CA VAL A 28 6.14 7.48 0.25
C VAL A 28 4.82 7.26 -0.46
N ARG A 29 4.23 8.34 -0.92
CA ARG A 29 3.00 8.31 -1.70
C ARG A 29 3.32 8.35 -3.19
N PHE A 30 3.05 7.23 -3.86
CA PHE A 30 3.19 7.15 -5.31
C PHE A 30 1.96 7.72 -6.02
N ALA A 31 2.18 8.29 -7.20
CA ALA A 31 1.12 8.66 -8.12
C ALA A 31 0.79 7.52 -9.08
N GLY A 32 -0.49 7.42 -9.46
CA GLY A 32 -1.02 6.36 -10.31
C GLY A 32 -1.79 5.30 -9.53
N CYS A 33 -3.03 5.04 -9.93
CA CYS A 33 -3.88 4.00 -9.36
C CYS A 33 -4.63 3.28 -10.47
N ASN A 34 -4.85 1.98 -10.31
CA ASN A 34 -5.55 1.12 -11.27
C ASN A 34 -7.07 1.07 -11.06
N ILE A 35 -7.57 1.63 -9.95
CA ILE A 35 -9.02 1.67 -9.61
C ILE A 35 -9.48 3.10 -9.32
N ARG A 36 -10.80 3.30 -9.18
CA ARG A 36 -11.44 4.61 -8.96
C ARG A 36 -12.54 4.48 -7.93
N CYS A 37 -12.14 4.41 -6.64
CA CYS A 37 -13.09 4.30 -5.54
C CYS A 37 -13.95 5.55 -5.42
N THR A 38 -15.24 5.36 -5.10
CA THR A 38 -16.20 6.46 -4.94
C THR A 38 -15.83 7.41 -3.80
N TYR A 39 -15.16 6.90 -2.77
CA TYR A 39 -14.75 7.62 -1.56
C TYR A 39 -13.23 7.85 -1.47
N CYS A 40 -12.54 7.91 -2.62
CA CYS A 40 -11.08 8.10 -2.63
C CYS A 40 -10.68 9.42 -1.97
N ASP A 41 -9.89 9.35 -0.90
CA ASP A 41 -9.34 10.50 -0.17
C ASP A 41 -8.06 11.06 -0.79
N THR A 42 -7.46 10.30 -1.73
CA THR A 42 -6.18 10.63 -2.38
C THR A 42 -6.39 10.88 -3.88
N ALA A 43 -7.48 11.57 -4.23
CA ALA A 43 -7.85 11.85 -5.62
C ALA A 43 -6.79 12.64 -6.40
N TYR A 44 -5.90 13.35 -5.71
CA TYR A 44 -4.79 14.14 -6.26
C TYR A 44 -3.58 13.30 -6.72
N ALA A 45 -3.56 11.98 -6.49
CA ALA A 45 -2.49 11.07 -6.90
C ALA A 45 -2.98 9.89 -7.77
N LEU A 46 -4.12 10.04 -8.46
CA LEU A 46 -4.74 8.97 -9.24
C LEU A 46 -4.07 8.69 -10.58
N LYS A 47 -3.37 9.65 -11.15
CA LYS A 47 -2.67 9.51 -12.43
C LYS A 47 -1.17 9.61 -12.20
N GLU A 48 -0.39 8.93 -13.02
CA GLU A 48 1.08 9.07 -12.98
C GLU A 48 1.52 10.52 -13.25
N SER A 49 0.74 11.27 -14.05
CA SER A 49 0.97 12.71 -14.29
C SER A 49 0.76 13.61 -13.07
N ASP A 50 0.17 13.08 -12.00
CA ASP A 50 -0.07 13.82 -10.76
C ASP A 50 1.15 13.75 -9.82
N ALA A 51 2.24 13.09 -10.28
CA ALA A 51 3.49 13.04 -9.54
C ALA A 51 4.16 14.41 -9.49
N GLU A 52 4.61 14.81 -8.31
CA GLU A 52 5.44 16.00 -8.13
C GLU A 52 6.89 15.77 -8.59
N GLU A 53 7.37 14.54 -8.38
CA GLU A 53 8.74 14.14 -8.72
C GLU A 53 8.75 12.77 -9.40
N PHE A 54 9.72 12.57 -10.30
CA PHE A 54 10.05 11.27 -10.89
C PHE A 54 11.44 10.86 -10.44
N LEU A 55 11.52 10.04 -9.41
CA LEU A 55 12.77 9.64 -8.77
C LEU A 55 13.33 8.32 -9.33
N THR A 56 14.62 8.26 -9.52
CA THR A 56 15.31 6.98 -9.71
C THR A 56 15.29 6.18 -8.41
N LYS A 57 15.64 4.90 -8.47
CA LYS A 57 15.75 4.05 -7.27
C LYS A 57 16.72 4.64 -6.25
N GLU A 58 17.87 5.11 -6.69
CA GLU A 58 18.92 5.69 -5.86
C GLU A 58 18.47 6.99 -5.19
N GLU A 59 17.77 7.85 -5.94
CA GLU A 59 17.20 9.10 -5.40
C GLU A 59 16.13 8.81 -4.36
N LEU A 60 15.22 7.85 -4.63
CA LEU A 60 14.17 7.45 -3.70
C LEU A 60 14.76 6.87 -2.40
N LEU A 61 15.71 5.93 -2.50
CA LEU A 61 16.42 5.38 -1.33
C LEU A 61 17.16 6.46 -0.55
N GLY A 62 17.81 7.41 -1.26
CA GLY A 62 18.49 8.55 -0.62
C GLY A 62 17.53 9.43 0.18
N ARG A 63 16.34 9.72 -0.39
CA ARG A 63 15.29 10.50 0.30
C ARG A 63 14.75 9.76 1.53
N ILE A 64 14.46 8.48 1.43
CA ILE A 64 14.01 7.65 2.57
C ILE A 64 15.05 7.67 3.69
N ARG A 65 16.33 7.47 3.37
CA ARG A 65 17.43 7.44 4.35
C ARG A 65 17.73 8.78 5.00
N SER A 66 17.25 9.89 4.44
CA SER A 66 17.40 11.21 5.05
C SER A 66 16.51 11.44 6.28
N TYR A 67 15.50 10.61 6.48
CA TYR A 67 14.65 10.63 7.67
C TYR A 67 15.25 9.79 8.81
N PRO A 68 15.01 10.13 10.08
CA PRO A 68 15.57 9.41 11.22
C PRO A 68 14.88 8.08 11.53
N TRP A 69 13.79 7.75 10.85
CA TRP A 69 12.93 6.60 11.14
C TRP A 69 13.35 5.38 10.32
N LYS A 70 13.29 4.21 10.95
CA LYS A 70 13.49 2.90 10.30
C LYS A 70 12.16 2.18 10.00
N ARG A 71 11.07 2.94 9.93
CA ARG A 71 9.75 2.48 9.47
C ARG A 71 9.38 3.24 8.22
N ILE A 72 8.87 2.52 7.24
CA ILE A 72 8.42 3.11 5.98
C ILE A 72 7.06 2.54 5.57
N THR A 73 6.20 3.39 5.07
CA THR A 73 4.92 3.04 4.46
C THR A 73 4.90 3.51 3.01
N PHE A 74 4.89 2.54 2.11
CA PHE A 74 4.61 2.76 0.70
C PHE A 74 3.11 2.80 0.49
N THR A 75 2.60 3.89 -0.01
CA THR A 75 1.16 4.19 -0.18
C THR A 75 0.91 5.00 -1.45
N GLY A 76 -0.23 5.63 -1.59
CA GLY A 76 -0.54 6.60 -2.62
C GLY A 76 -1.73 6.22 -3.48
N GLY A 77 -1.58 6.20 -4.79
CA GLY A 77 -2.52 5.57 -5.70
C GLY A 77 -2.54 4.05 -5.47
N GLU A 78 -1.67 3.34 -6.16
CA GLU A 78 -1.42 1.91 -5.89
C GLU A 78 0.09 1.65 -5.97
N PRO A 79 0.79 1.44 -4.85
CA PRO A 79 2.24 1.28 -4.84
C PRO A 79 2.72 0.04 -5.60
N LEU A 80 1.93 -1.04 -5.64
CA LEU A 80 2.31 -2.28 -6.34
C LEU A 80 2.23 -2.19 -7.87
N LEU A 81 1.83 -1.06 -8.45
CA LEU A 81 2.02 -0.78 -9.87
C LEU A 81 3.49 -0.49 -10.21
N HIS A 82 4.31 -0.22 -9.21
CA HIS A 82 5.71 0.13 -9.37
C HIS A 82 6.64 -1.03 -8.98
N PRO A 83 7.85 -1.13 -9.54
CA PRO A 83 8.77 -2.25 -9.30
C PRO A 83 9.47 -2.13 -7.92
N LEU A 84 8.70 -2.30 -6.83
CA LEU A 84 9.18 -2.10 -5.46
C LEU A 84 10.03 -3.24 -4.90
N GLN A 85 10.08 -4.41 -5.54
CA GLN A 85 10.74 -5.59 -4.99
C GLN A 85 12.18 -5.32 -4.55
N GLU A 86 12.99 -4.73 -5.42
CA GLU A 86 14.40 -4.45 -5.13
C GLU A 86 14.57 -3.39 -4.03
N ILE A 87 13.71 -2.37 -4.01
CA ILE A 87 13.72 -1.35 -2.96
C ILE A 87 13.40 -1.96 -1.59
N CYS A 88 12.36 -2.82 -1.54
CA CYS A 88 11.98 -3.51 -0.31
C CYS A 88 13.08 -4.45 0.17
N ASP A 89 13.78 -5.15 -0.74
CA ASP A 89 14.91 -6.01 -0.38
C ASP A 89 16.04 -5.22 0.27
N ILE A 90 16.46 -4.12 -0.37
CA ILE A 90 17.53 -3.25 0.14
C ILE A 90 17.16 -2.67 1.51
N LEU A 91 15.95 -2.11 1.65
CA LEU A 91 15.50 -1.52 2.90
C LEU A 91 15.35 -2.57 4.01
N GLY A 92 14.86 -3.77 3.68
CA GLY A 92 14.76 -4.88 4.63
C GLY A 92 16.13 -5.32 5.16
N GLU A 93 17.14 -5.44 4.29
CA GLU A 93 18.53 -5.72 4.66
C GLU A 93 19.14 -4.62 5.54
N GLU A 94 18.71 -3.37 5.32
CA GLU A 94 19.12 -2.22 6.15
C GLU A 94 18.36 -2.10 7.48
N GLY A 95 17.46 -3.06 7.78
CA GLY A 95 16.69 -3.12 9.02
C GLY A 95 15.49 -2.20 9.09
N TYR A 96 14.97 -1.77 7.92
CA TYR A 96 13.67 -1.08 7.90
C TYR A 96 12.52 -2.06 8.12
N GLU A 97 11.51 -1.60 8.82
CA GLU A 97 10.19 -2.21 8.87
C GLU A 97 9.33 -1.59 7.76
N ILE A 98 8.84 -2.42 6.83
CA ILE A 98 8.24 -1.96 5.58
C ILE A 98 6.76 -2.32 5.55
N ASN A 99 5.90 -1.32 5.47
CA ASN A 99 4.47 -1.46 5.20
C ASN A 99 4.19 -1.14 3.73
N ILE A 100 3.39 -1.96 3.05
CA ILE A 100 2.81 -1.62 1.75
C ILE A 100 1.29 -1.54 1.92
N GLU A 101 0.75 -0.32 1.82
CA GLU A 101 -0.68 -0.08 1.77
C GLU A 101 -1.17 -0.28 0.34
N THR A 102 -1.83 -1.39 0.08
CA THR A 102 -2.32 -1.74 -1.26
C THR A 102 -3.83 -1.87 -1.31
N ASN A 103 -4.42 -1.54 -2.45
CA ASN A 103 -5.85 -1.75 -2.70
C ASN A 103 -6.21 -3.21 -3.00
N GLY A 104 -5.24 -4.11 -3.08
CA GLY A 104 -5.45 -5.54 -3.30
C GLY A 104 -5.92 -5.97 -4.70
N ALA A 105 -5.99 -5.04 -5.66
CA ALA A 105 -6.45 -5.32 -7.02
C ALA A 105 -5.31 -5.74 -7.99
N VAL A 106 -4.07 -5.72 -7.53
CA VAL A 106 -2.88 -6.18 -8.28
C VAL A 106 -2.17 -7.28 -7.50
N PRO A 107 -1.32 -8.11 -8.13
CA PRO A 107 -0.54 -9.12 -7.40
C PRO A 107 0.33 -8.49 -6.32
N LEU A 108 0.49 -9.18 -5.19
CA LEU A 108 1.51 -8.85 -4.20
C LEU A 108 2.92 -9.05 -4.81
N LEU A 109 3.96 -8.60 -4.11
CA LEU A 109 5.34 -8.81 -4.56
C LEU A 109 5.63 -10.30 -4.74
N ALA A 110 6.45 -10.64 -5.73
CA ALA A 110 6.76 -12.03 -6.09
C ALA A 110 7.41 -12.82 -4.93
N ARG A 111 8.08 -12.14 -4.03
CA ARG A 111 8.59 -12.68 -2.78
C ARG A 111 8.49 -11.64 -1.67
N ARG A 112 8.32 -12.11 -0.44
CA ARG A 112 8.27 -11.25 0.74
C ARG A 112 9.70 -10.89 1.16
N SER A 113 10.01 -9.60 1.13
CA SER A 113 11.29 -9.09 1.65
C SER A 113 11.31 -9.17 3.18
N GLN A 114 12.49 -9.10 3.76
CA GLN A 114 12.67 -9.10 5.22
C GLN A 114 11.92 -7.90 5.85
N ASN A 115 11.25 -8.13 6.96
CA ASN A 115 10.47 -7.14 7.71
C ASN A 115 9.37 -6.43 6.90
N LEU A 116 8.89 -7.05 5.81
CA LEU A 116 7.80 -6.53 4.99
C LEU A 116 6.47 -7.14 5.40
N PHE A 117 5.47 -6.30 5.52
CA PHE A 117 4.07 -6.67 5.70
C PHE A 117 3.17 -5.79 4.83
N TYR A 118 1.94 -6.24 4.66
CA TYR A 118 0.93 -5.52 3.89
C TYR A 118 -0.18 -4.99 4.79
N THR A 119 -0.66 -3.79 4.48
CA THR A 119 -1.99 -3.31 4.88
C THR A 119 -2.84 -3.33 3.62
N MET A 120 -3.63 -4.38 3.44
CA MET A 120 -4.47 -4.55 2.25
C MET A 120 -5.88 -4.05 2.51
N ASP A 121 -6.27 -3.01 1.80
CA ASP A 121 -7.60 -2.41 1.86
C ASP A 121 -8.54 -3.10 0.84
N TYR A 122 -9.30 -4.11 1.32
CA TYR A 122 -10.29 -4.79 0.51
C TYR A 122 -11.45 -3.85 0.17
N LYS A 123 -11.69 -3.62 -1.12
CA LYS A 123 -12.73 -2.71 -1.59
C LYS A 123 -14.07 -3.43 -1.66
N CYS A 124 -15.00 -3.03 -0.75
CA CYS A 124 -16.37 -3.51 -0.69
C CYS A 124 -17.25 -2.89 -1.80
N THR A 125 -18.52 -3.27 -1.85
CA THR A 125 -19.47 -2.90 -2.90
C THR A 125 -19.59 -1.39 -3.10
N ASP A 126 -19.72 -0.60 -2.03
CA ASP A 126 -19.95 0.85 -2.12
C ASP A 126 -18.72 1.63 -2.63
N SER A 127 -17.55 1.01 -2.60
CA SER A 127 -16.37 1.55 -3.27
C SER A 127 -16.55 1.65 -4.80
N GLY A 128 -17.47 0.86 -5.37
CA GLY A 128 -17.61 0.64 -6.82
C GLY A 128 -16.52 -0.26 -7.42
N MET A 129 -15.57 -0.77 -6.59
CA MET A 129 -14.36 -1.46 -7.06
C MET A 129 -14.25 -2.92 -6.61
N LYS A 130 -15.27 -3.48 -5.95
CA LYS A 130 -15.27 -4.88 -5.45
C LYS A 130 -14.89 -5.90 -6.52
N SER A 131 -15.36 -5.71 -7.77
CA SER A 131 -15.09 -6.64 -8.87
C SER A 131 -13.62 -6.66 -9.33
N PHE A 132 -12.83 -5.68 -8.94
CA PHE A 132 -11.40 -5.60 -9.25
C PHE A 132 -10.53 -6.34 -8.24
N MET A 133 -11.10 -6.76 -7.09
CA MET A 133 -10.34 -7.41 -6.02
C MET A 133 -9.74 -8.73 -6.46
N ARG A 134 -8.43 -8.87 -6.25
CA ARG A 134 -7.69 -10.09 -6.57
C ARG A 134 -7.75 -11.06 -5.38
N LEU A 135 -8.74 -11.93 -5.36
CA LEU A 135 -8.98 -12.89 -4.27
C LEU A 135 -7.78 -13.81 -3.94
N PRO A 136 -6.90 -14.21 -4.88
CA PRO A 136 -5.68 -14.95 -4.53
C PRO A 136 -4.80 -14.24 -3.51
N ASN A 137 -4.72 -12.90 -3.52
CA ASN A 137 -3.93 -12.14 -2.56
C ASN A 137 -4.33 -12.42 -1.10
N LEU A 138 -5.64 -12.68 -0.84
CA LEU A 138 -6.14 -12.99 0.51
C LEU A 138 -5.49 -14.25 1.10
N LYS A 139 -5.10 -15.21 0.24
CA LYS A 139 -4.43 -16.44 0.66
C LYS A 139 -2.92 -16.27 0.89
N GLU A 140 -2.36 -15.17 0.43
CA GLU A 140 -0.95 -14.83 0.57
C GLU A 140 -0.68 -13.99 1.83
N LEU A 141 -1.75 -13.46 2.46
CA LEU A 141 -1.64 -12.72 3.72
C LEU A 141 -1.26 -13.65 4.87
N THR A 142 -0.49 -13.11 5.79
CA THR A 142 0.00 -13.78 7.02
C THR A 142 -0.52 -13.06 8.25
N GLU A 143 -0.21 -13.57 9.45
CA GLU A 143 -0.57 -12.93 10.72
C GLU A 143 0.10 -11.57 10.93
N GLU A 144 1.17 -11.27 10.20
CA GLU A 144 1.84 -9.96 10.26
C GLU A 144 1.11 -8.88 9.46
N ASP A 145 0.27 -9.29 8.50
CA ASP A 145 -0.44 -8.39 7.63
C ASP A 145 -1.72 -7.85 8.28
N VAL A 146 -2.24 -6.78 7.70
CA VAL A 146 -3.52 -6.18 8.07
C VAL A 146 -4.47 -6.27 6.89
N LEU A 147 -5.66 -6.83 7.10
CA LEU A 147 -6.76 -6.75 6.16
C LEU A 147 -7.72 -5.67 6.63
N LYS A 148 -7.83 -4.60 5.86
CA LYS A 148 -8.67 -3.43 6.12
C LYS A 148 -9.93 -3.47 5.27
N PHE A 149 -11.03 -3.00 5.82
CA PHE A 149 -12.29 -2.77 5.12
C PHE A 149 -12.81 -1.38 5.45
N VAL A 150 -13.16 -0.60 4.43
CA VAL A 150 -13.95 0.62 4.59
C VAL A 150 -15.41 0.23 4.44
N VAL A 151 -16.19 0.37 5.52
CA VAL A 151 -17.60 -0.06 5.60
C VAL A 151 -18.48 1.17 5.72
N SER A 152 -19.26 1.48 4.69
CA SER A 152 -20.18 2.62 4.63
C SER A 152 -21.67 2.20 4.69
N SER A 153 -21.97 0.93 4.45
CA SER A 153 -23.33 0.40 4.41
C SER A 153 -23.45 -1.00 5.01
N LYS A 154 -24.71 -1.49 5.10
CA LYS A 154 -24.97 -2.89 5.47
C LYS A 154 -24.44 -3.87 4.43
N THR A 155 -24.47 -3.50 3.16
CA THR A 155 -23.93 -4.32 2.06
C THR A 155 -22.43 -4.50 2.22
N ASP A 156 -21.69 -3.43 2.52
CA ASP A 156 -20.24 -3.53 2.78
C ASP A 156 -19.94 -4.40 4.00
N LEU A 157 -20.78 -4.31 5.05
CA LEU A 157 -20.64 -5.16 6.23
C LEU A 157 -20.85 -6.65 5.90
N GLU A 158 -21.79 -6.96 5.02
CA GLU A 158 -22.02 -8.33 4.53
C GLU A 158 -20.85 -8.82 3.69
N ASP A 159 -20.32 -7.99 2.79
CA ASP A 159 -19.11 -8.27 2.02
C ASP A 159 -17.93 -8.62 2.92
N MET A 160 -17.66 -7.77 3.92
CA MET A 160 -16.59 -7.99 4.90
C MET A 160 -16.76 -9.34 5.61
N LYS A 161 -17.97 -9.64 6.10
CA LYS A 161 -18.26 -10.92 6.78
C LYS A 161 -18.05 -12.12 5.87
N GLU A 162 -18.50 -12.05 4.61
CA GLU A 162 -18.29 -13.09 3.62
C GLU A 162 -16.80 -13.39 3.42
N ILE A 163 -16.00 -12.36 3.25
CA ILE A 163 -14.54 -12.50 3.06
C ILE A 163 -13.87 -13.07 4.30
N ILE A 164 -14.20 -12.57 5.50
CA ILE A 164 -13.61 -13.09 6.74
C ILE A 164 -13.95 -14.57 6.93
N ILE A 165 -15.21 -14.95 6.82
CA ILE A 165 -15.64 -16.35 7.03
C ILE A 165 -15.00 -17.29 6.01
N LYS A 166 -14.84 -16.84 4.76
CA LYS A 166 -14.34 -17.68 3.67
C LYS A 166 -12.83 -17.85 3.67
N TYR A 167 -12.07 -16.86 4.07
CA TYR A 167 -10.61 -16.83 3.93
C TYR A 167 -9.87 -16.86 5.27
N PHE A 168 -10.53 -16.52 6.37
CA PHE A 168 -9.94 -16.41 7.72
C PHE A 168 -10.86 -17.05 8.77
N PRO A 169 -11.24 -18.34 8.62
CA PRO A 169 -12.19 -19.05 9.49
C PRO A 169 -11.66 -19.23 10.93
#